data_909ae1f6cbaa174ff9a72f16e57d9d4d
#
_entry.id   909ae1f6cbaa174ff9a72f16e57d9d4d
#
_cell.length_a   1.000
_cell.length_b   1.000
_cell.length_c   1.000
_cell.angle_alpha   90.00
_cell.angle_beta   90.00
_cell.angle_gamma   90.00
#
_symmetry.space_group_name_H-M   'P 1'
#
loop_
_entity.id
_entity.type
_entity.pdbx_description
1 polymer ?
#
loop_
_entity_poly.entity_id
_entity_poly.type
_entity_poly.pdbx_seq_one_letter_code
_entity_poly.pdbx_strand_id
1 'polypeptide(L)'
;MSKIIHPVAGTLAILLIAIFWFSTLIAELFGTTAQIIAVKTAIPWGFLLLVPALAAAGGSGAIRSRGRRGGLIDQKMRRMPVIAANGLLVLIPAALFLSWKAGADEIDSAFYAVQALELLAGAVNFTLLALNMRDGLRMTGRLSKRPRRRLQL
;
A
#
# COMPACT_ATOMS: atom_id res chain seq x y z
N MET A 1 15.33 -17.79 4.25
CA MET A 1 13.90 -17.57 3.97
C MET A 1 13.52 -16.09 3.96
N SER A 2 13.95 -15.21 4.89
CA SER A 2 13.59 -13.78 4.92
C SER A 2 14.02 -12.93 3.70
N LYS A 3 15.00 -13.38 2.91
CA LYS A 3 15.51 -12.65 1.73
C LYS A 3 14.49 -12.59 0.57
N ILE A 4 13.59 -13.58 0.49
CA ILE A 4 12.57 -13.70 -0.57
C ILE A 4 11.21 -13.22 -0.05
N ILE A 5 10.85 -13.53 1.19
CA ILE A 5 9.54 -13.19 1.78
C ILE A 5 9.29 -11.69 1.75
N HIS A 6 10.25 -10.89 2.20
CA HIS A 6 10.08 -9.43 2.25
C HIS A 6 9.78 -8.79 0.89
N PRO A 7 10.57 -9.01 -0.18
CA PRO A 7 10.27 -8.41 -1.48
C PRO A 7 8.98 -8.96 -2.10
N VAL A 8 8.68 -10.24 -1.97
CA VAL A 8 7.45 -10.85 -2.51
C VAL A 8 6.21 -10.28 -1.80
N ALA A 9 6.20 -10.30 -0.46
CA ALA A 9 5.09 -9.76 0.32
C ALA A 9 4.90 -8.25 0.11
N GLY A 10 6.00 -7.49 0.02
CA GLY A 10 5.94 -6.05 -0.26
C GLY A 10 5.43 -5.73 -1.66
N THR A 11 5.81 -6.50 -2.68
CA THR A 11 5.30 -6.35 -4.04
C THR A 11 3.81 -6.73 -4.11
N LEU A 12 3.41 -7.83 -3.48
CA LEU A 12 2.01 -8.23 -3.41
C LEU A 12 1.15 -7.15 -2.74
N ALA A 13 1.59 -6.63 -1.60
CA ALA A 13 0.86 -5.59 -0.88
C ALA A 13 0.67 -4.32 -1.71
N ILE A 14 1.72 -3.82 -2.39
CA ILE A 14 1.61 -2.60 -3.21
C ILE A 14 0.73 -2.82 -4.43
N LEU A 15 0.76 -4.01 -5.04
CA LEU A 15 -0.11 -4.35 -6.17
C LEU A 15 -1.58 -4.41 -5.74
N LEU A 16 -1.90 -5.03 -4.60
CA LEU A 16 -3.26 -5.07 -4.08
C LEU A 16 -3.79 -3.66 -3.76
N ILE A 17 -2.98 -2.83 -3.10
CA ILE A 17 -3.36 -1.44 -2.81
C ILE A 17 -3.58 -0.66 -4.10
N ALA A 18 -2.71 -0.83 -5.11
CA ALA A 18 -2.88 -0.21 -6.42
C ALA A 18 -4.19 -0.66 -7.09
N ILE A 19 -4.47 -1.97 -7.10
CA ILE A 19 -5.72 -2.52 -7.66
C ILE A 19 -6.93 -1.91 -6.95
N PHE A 20 -6.98 -1.87 -5.62
CA PHE A 20 -8.10 -1.31 -4.87
C PHE A 20 -8.29 0.19 -5.17
N TRP A 21 -7.20 0.95 -5.16
CA TRP A 21 -7.26 2.38 -5.38
C TRP A 21 -7.67 2.73 -6.81
N PHE A 22 -7.06 2.08 -7.82
CA PHE A 22 -7.40 2.33 -9.23
C PHE A 22 -8.77 1.79 -9.60
N SER A 23 -9.21 0.64 -9.09
CA SER A 23 -10.56 0.12 -9.35
C SER A 23 -11.63 1.05 -8.77
N THR A 24 -11.41 1.57 -7.56
CA THR A 24 -12.27 2.59 -6.97
C THR A 24 -12.30 3.85 -7.83
N LEU A 25 -11.14 4.40 -8.18
CA LEU A 25 -11.05 5.63 -8.97
C LEU A 25 -11.73 5.48 -10.34
N ILE A 26 -11.51 4.37 -11.03
CA ILE A 26 -12.13 4.10 -12.34
C ILE A 26 -13.64 3.94 -12.21
N ALA A 27 -14.11 3.20 -11.20
CA ALA A 27 -15.54 3.01 -10.97
C ALA A 27 -16.25 4.34 -10.65
N GLU A 28 -15.63 5.21 -9.85
CA GLU A 28 -16.18 6.52 -9.51
C GLU A 28 -16.20 7.50 -10.69
N LEU A 29 -15.18 7.50 -11.55
CA LEU A 29 -15.07 8.47 -12.65
C LEU A 29 -15.82 8.04 -13.91
N PHE A 30 -15.91 6.74 -14.16
CA PHE A 30 -16.37 6.21 -15.45
C PHE A 30 -17.40 5.09 -15.30
N GLY A 31 -17.65 4.63 -14.08
CA GLY A 31 -18.52 3.48 -13.82
C GLY A 31 -19.97 3.87 -13.59
N THR A 32 -20.81 2.85 -13.55
CA THR A 32 -22.21 2.92 -13.10
C THR A 32 -22.28 2.71 -11.58
N THR A 33 -23.40 3.10 -10.95
CA THR A 33 -23.65 2.81 -9.52
C THR A 33 -23.46 1.34 -9.19
N ALA A 34 -23.93 0.43 -10.05
CA ALA A 34 -23.74 -1.02 -9.87
C ALA A 34 -22.25 -1.43 -9.83
N GLN A 35 -21.40 -0.79 -10.65
CA GLN A 35 -19.96 -1.04 -10.66
C GLN A 35 -19.28 -0.49 -9.40
N ILE A 36 -19.71 0.69 -8.90
CA ILE A 36 -19.25 1.24 -7.63
C ILE A 36 -19.57 0.27 -6.49
N ILE A 37 -20.81 -0.20 -6.40
CA ILE A 37 -21.24 -1.18 -5.40
C ILE A 37 -20.40 -2.46 -5.49
N ALA A 38 -20.22 -3.02 -6.69
CA ALA A 38 -19.44 -4.23 -6.89
C ALA A 38 -17.98 -4.07 -6.42
N VAL A 39 -17.33 -2.96 -6.76
CA VAL A 39 -15.96 -2.68 -6.32
C VAL A 39 -15.89 -2.53 -4.80
N LYS A 40 -16.79 -1.75 -4.19
CA LYS A 40 -16.77 -1.50 -2.75
C LYS A 40 -17.07 -2.73 -1.91
N THR A 41 -17.96 -3.58 -2.35
CA THR A 41 -18.27 -4.85 -1.67
C THR A 41 -17.18 -5.90 -1.85
N ALA A 42 -16.38 -5.83 -2.92
CA ALA A 42 -15.27 -6.76 -3.16
C ALA A 42 -13.99 -6.42 -2.35
N ILE A 43 -13.71 -5.13 -2.08
CA ILE A 43 -12.47 -4.68 -1.40
C ILE A 43 -12.23 -5.38 -0.05
N PRO A 44 -13.20 -5.49 0.89
CA PRO A 44 -12.97 -6.16 2.17
C PRO A 44 -12.50 -7.62 2.05
N TRP A 45 -12.96 -8.35 1.04
CA TRP A 45 -12.47 -9.71 0.75
C TRP A 45 -10.99 -9.72 0.36
N GLY A 46 -10.54 -8.69 -0.33
CA GLY A 46 -9.14 -8.51 -0.66
C GLY A 46 -8.25 -8.26 0.56
N PHE A 47 -8.80 -7.83 1.70
CA PHE A 47 -8.04 -7.69 2.96
C PHE A 47 -7.53 -9.03 3.48
N LEU A 48 -8.17 -10.15 3.15
CA LEU A 48 -7.68 -11.49 3.49
C LEU A 48 -6.29 -11.78 2.91
N LEU A 49 -5.95 -11.15 1.79
CA LEU A 49 -4.61 -11.22 1.17
C LEU A 49 -3.73 -10.03 1.56
N LEU A 50 -4.29 -8.83 1.61
CA LEU A 50 -3.53 -7.61 1.87
C LEU A 50 -2.96 -7.58 3.28
N VAL A 51 -3.77 -7.90 4.31
CA VAL A 51 -3.32 -7.81 5.71
C VAL A 51 -2.18 -8.78 6.01
N PRO A 52 -2.23 -10.07 5.64
CA PRO A 52 -1.10 -10.98 5.78
C PRO A 52 0.14 -10.54 4.99
N ALA A 53 -0.05 -10.01 3.76
CA ALA A 53 1.06 -9.50 2.96
C ALA A 53 1.77 -8.31 3.63
N LEU A 54 1.01 -7.35 4.18
CA LEU A 54 1.55 -6.21 4.93
C LEU A 54 2.25 -6.65 6.22
N ALA A 55 1.67 -7.60 6.97
CA ALA A 55 2.26 -8.16 8.17
C ALA A 55 3.60 -8.87 7.86
N ALA A 56 3.65 -9.69 6.81
CA ALA A 56 4.86 -10.37 6.37
C ALA A 56 5.93 -9.38 5.88
N ALA A 57 5.55 -8.36 5.10
CA ALA A 57 6.46 -7.32 4.63
C ALA A 57 6.99 -6.46 5.79
N GLY A 58 6.13 -6.04 6.72
CA GLY A 58 6.49 -5.23 7.88
C GLY A 58 7.39 -6.00 8.85
N GLY A 59 6.99 -7.20 9.26
CA GLY A 59 7.73 -8.06 10.17
C GLY A 59 9.11 -8.46 9.63
N SER A 60 9.17 -8.96 8.39
CA SER A 60 10.44 -9.30 7.76
C SER A 60 11.34 -8.08 7.52
N GLY A 61 10.76 -6.90 7.24
CA GLY A 61 11.47 -5.64 7.11
C GLY A 61 12.09 -5.19 8.44
N ALA A 62 11.34 -5.28 9.53
CA ALA A 62 11.81 -4.94 10.88
C ALA A 62 12.98 -5.84 11.32
N ILE A 63 12.88 -7.15 11.08
CA ILE A 63 13.96 -8.10 11.39
C ILE A 63 15.24 -7.76 10.60
N ARG A 64 15.12 -7.41 9.32
CA ARG A 64 16.26 -7.07 8.45
C ARG A 64 16.92 -5.74 8.77
N SER A 65 16.19 -4.81 9.39
CA SER A 65 16.71 -3.50 9.79
C SER A 65 17.39 -3.50 11.16
N ARG A 66 17.24 -4.56 11.97
CA ARG A 66 17.86 -4.66 13.29
C ARG A 66 19.38 -4.48 13.20
N GLY A 67 19.92 -3.53 13.96
CA GLY A 67 21.35 -3.23 14.02
C GLY A 67 21.89 -2.41 12.83
N ARG A 68 21.07 -2.08 11.84
CA ARG A 68 21.48 -1.23 10.73
C ARG A 68 20.91 0.18 10.93
N ARG A 69 21.78 1.19 10.93
CA ARG A 69 21.43 2.62 11.05
C ARG A 69 21.99 3.39 9.86
N GLY A 70 21.30 4.47 9.49
CA GLY A 70 21.77 5.47 8.51
C GLY A 70 20.90 5.63 7.27
N GLY A 71 20.79 6.84 6.77
CA GLY A 71 20.27 7.25 5.48
C GLY A 71 18.88 6.67 5.11
N LEU A 72 18.84 5.81 4.10
CA LEU A 72 17.60 5.26 3.55
C LEU A 72 16.87 4.30 4.52
N ILE A 73 17.60 3.64 5.43
CA ILE A 73 17.00 2.74 6.41
C ILE A 73 16.20 3.54 7.43
N ASP A 74 16.75 4.64 7.93
CA ASP A 74 16.08 5.50 8.92
C ASP A 74 14.83 6.16 8.32
N GLN A 75 14.89 6.61 7.07
CA GLN A 75 13.73 7.14 6.35
C GLN A 75 12.62 6.11 6.20
N LYS A 76 12.97 4.88 5.82
CA LYS A 76 12.03 3.77 5.70
C LYS A 76 11.37 3.43 7.05
N MET A 77 12.17 3.38 8.13
CA MET A 77 11.67 3.10 9.47
C MET A 77 10.71 4.17 9.99
N ARG A 78 10.90 5.44 9.62
CA ARG A 78 9.97 6.53 9.95
C ARG A 78 8.65 6.47 9.17
N ARG A 79 8.67 6.01 7.92
CA ARG A 79 7.45 5.91 7.08
C ARG A 79 6.58 4.71 7.46
N MET A 80 7.15 3.61 7.94
CA MET A 80 6.40 2.38 8.23
C MET A 80 5.28 2.56 9.27
N PRO A 81 5.49 3.24 10.43
CA PRO A 81 4.39 3.48 11.36
C PRO A 81 3.28 4.36 10.77
N VAL A 82 3.62 5.35 9.94
CA VAL A 82 2.63 6.21 9.27
C VAL A 82 1.78 5.38 8.30
N ILE A 83 2.41 4.54 7.49
CA ILE A 83 1.71 3.62 6.57
C ILE A 83 0.77 2.68 7.36
N ALA A 84 1.26 2.10 8.45
CA ALA A 84 0.47 1.18 9.27
C ALA A 84 -0.70 1.90 9.96
N ALA A 85 -0.46 3.07 10.57
CA ALA A 85 -1.50 3.85 11.23
C ALA A 85 -2.57 4.31 10.22
N ASN A 86 -2.17 4.85 9.07
CA ASN A 86 -3.10 5.26 8.02
C ASN A 86 -3.91 4.05 7.50
N GLY A 87 -3.27 2.91 7.28
CA GLY A 87 -3.95 1.69 6.84
C GLY A 87 -4.99 1.19 7.85
N LEU A 88 -4.57 1.04 9.13
CA LEU A 88 -5.41 0.46 10.17
C LEU A 88 -6.51 1.40 10.69
N LEU A 89 -6.21 2.70 10.82
CA LEU A 89 -7.10 3.65 11.48
C LEU A 89 -7.97 4.45 10.49
N VAL A 90 -7.57 4.52 9.22
CA VAL A 90 -8.31 5.28 8.21
C VAL A 90 -8.79 4.37 7.09
N LEU A 91 -7.91 3.70 6.36
CA LEU A 91 -8.28 2.96 5.14
C LEU A 91 -9.17 1.74 5.42
N ILE A 92 -8.85 0.91 6.40
CA ILE A 92 -9.67 -0.26 6.73
C ILE A 92 -11.06 0.15 7.22
N PRO A 93 -11.21 1.06 8.22
CA PRO A 93 -12.54 1.52 8.65
C PRO A 93 -13.33 2.20 7.53
N ALA A 94 -12.69 3.04 6.71
CA ALA A 94 -13.34 3.69 5.58
C ALA A 94 -13.86 2.66 4.55
N ALA A 95 -13.04 1.69 4.17
CA ALA A 95 -13.43 0.65 3.22
C ALA A 95 -14.57 -0.24 3.74
N LEU A 96 -14.56 -0.58 5.03
CA LEU A 96 -15.66 -1.34 5.66
C LEU A 96 -16.97 -0.52 5.69
N PHE A 97 -16.89 0.76 6.04
CA PHE A 97 -18.03 1.67 6.02
C PHE A 97 -18.62 1.81 4.61
N LEU A 98 -17.76 2.04 3.62
CA LEU A 98 -18.17 2.18 2.22
C LEU A 98 -18.77 0.87 1.67
N SER A 99 -18.19 -0.27 2.04
CA SER A 99 -18.73 -1.57 1.66
C SER A 99 -20.11 -1.83 2.28
N TRP A 100 -20.28 -1.45 3.55
CA TRP A 100 -21.57 -1.58 4.24
C TRP A 100 -22.65 -0.70 3.57
N LYS A 101 -22.34 0.57 3.33
CA LYS A 101 -23.26 1.48 2.64
C LYS A 101 -23.59 1.04 1.20
N ALA A 102 -22.57 0.63 0.46
CA ALA A 102 -22.76 0.10 -0.90
C ALA A 102 -23.63 -1.17 -0.91
N GLY A 103 -23.45 -2.06 0.06
CA GLY A 103 -24.29 -3.27 0.21
C GLY A 103 -25.74 -2.97 0.59
N ALA A 104 -26.01 -1.80 1.19
CA ALA A 104 -27.36 -1.30 1.51
C ALA A 104 -27.94 -0.42 0.40
N ASP A 105 -27.24 -0.23 -0.72
CA ASP A 105 -27.59 0.69 -1.83
C ASP A 105 -27.73 2.17 -1.39
N GLU A 106 -27.00 2.54 -0.32
CA GLU A 106 -26.99 3.87 0.27
C GLU A 106 -25.83 4.73 -0.26
N ILE A 107 -25.90 5.16 -1.50
CA ILE A 107 -24.89 6.05 -2.13
C ILE A 107 -25.27 7.51 -1.90
N ASP A 108 -25.07 7.99 -0.69
CA ASP A 108 -25.44 9.33 -0.23
C ASP A 108 -24.21 10.25 -0.02
N SER A 109 -24.44 11.46 0.52
CA SER A 109 -23.38 12.43 0.80
C SER A 109 -22.34 11.90 1.81
N ALA A 110 -22.74 11.08 2.78
CA ALA A 110 -21.82 10.46 3.73
C ALA A 110 -20.92 9.42 3.04
N PHE A 111 -21.47 8.63 2.11
CA PHE A 111 -20.69 7.74 1.26
C PHE A 111 -19.61 8.51 0.52
N TYR A 112 -19.97 9.58 -0.22
CA TYR A 112 -19.00 10.36 -0.99
C TYR A 112 -17.98 11.09 -0.13
N ALA A 113 -18.33 11.55 1.06
CA ALA A 113 -17.38 12.18 1.99
C ALA A 113 -16.32 11.18 2.46
N VAL A 114 -16.73 9.96 2.87
CA VAL A 114 -15.78 8.91 3.27
C VAL A 114 -15.01 8.39 2.08
N GLN A 115 -15.62 8.32 0.90
CA GLN A 115 -14.96 7.96 -0.37
C GLN A 115 -13.82 8.91 -0.71
N ALA A 116 -14.04 10.23 -0.59
CA ALA A 116 -13.00 11.22 -0.82
C ALA A 116 -11.84 11.06 0.18
N LEU A 117 -12.17 10.84 1.47
CA LEU A 117 -11.16 10.55 2.50
C LEU A 117 -10.35 9.29 2.17
N GLU A 118 -11.02 8.19 1.77
CA GLU A 118 -10.37 6.94 1.39
C GLU A 118 -9.41 7.13 0.21
N LEU A 119 -9.83 7.86 -0.83
CA LEU A 119 -9.00 8.12 -2.00
C LEU A 119 -7.76 8.94 -1.65
N LEU A 120 -7.89 9.99 -0.84
CA LEU A 120 -6.77 10.81 -0.39
C LEU A 120 -5.80 10.02 0.50
N ALA A 121 -6.33 9.33 1.50
CA ALA A 121 -5.53 8.49 2.40
C ALA A 121 -4.85 7.34 1.65
N GLY A 122 -5.53 6.76 0.66
CA GLY A 122 -4.99 5.71 -0.21
C GLY A 122 -3.85 6.22 -1.09
N ALA A 123 -4.00 7.41 -1.69
CA ALA A 123 -2.93 8.04 -2.48
C ALA A 123 -1.67 8.30 -1.63
N VAL A 124 -1.83 8.78 -0.39
CA VAL A 124 -0.72 8.96 0.55
C VAL A 124 -0.06 7.61 0.85
N ASN A 125 -0.84 6.59 1.18
CA ASN A 125 -0.33 5.26 1.52
C ASN A 125 0.42 4.61 0.35
N PHE A 126 -0.16 4.68 -0.85
CA PHE A 126 0.46 4.19 -2.08
C PHE A 126 1.80 4.89 -2.35
N THR A 127 1.84 6.21 -2.24
CA THR A 127 3.06 7.01 -2.43
C THR A 127 4.16 6.61 -1.45
N LEU A 128 3.83 6.49 -0.16
CA LEU A 128 4.79 6.10 0.87
C LEU A 128 5.33 4.68 0.65
N LEU A 129 4.48 3.73 0.25
CA LEU A 129 4.88 2.37 -0.10
C LEU A 129 5.77 2.33 -1.35
N ALA A 130 5.43 3.09 -2.38
CA ALA A 130 6.24 3.21 -3.60
C ALA A 130 7.63 3.78 -3.31
N LEU A 131 7.72 4.81 -2.45
CA LEU A 131 8.98 5.35 -1.97
C LEU A 131 9.80 4.32 -1.21
N ASN A 132 9.17 3.54 -0.31
CA ASN A 132 9.83 2.48 0.43
C ASN A 132 10.33 1.34 -0.48
N MET A 133 9.57 1.01 -1.52
CA MET A 133 9.99 0.03 -2.52
C MET A 133 11.18 0.54 -3.34
N ARG A 134 11.12 1.79 -3.83
CA ARG A 134 12.22 2.43 -4.55
C ARG A 134 13.51 2.44 -3.72
N ASP A 135 13.42 2.83 -2.46
CA ASP A 135 14.57 2.89 -1.56
C ASP A 135 15.14 1.48 -1.29
N GLY A 136 14.26 0.46 -1.19
CA GLY A 136 14.67 -0.95 -1.12
C GLY A 136 15.43 -1.42 -2.36
N LEU A 137 14.99 -1.04 -3.56
CA LEU A 137 15.67 -1.37 -4.81
C LEU A 137 17.02 -0.66 -4.94
N ARG A 138 17.14 0.58 -4.45
CA ARG A 138 18.43 1.31 -4.38
C ARG A 138 19.41 0.63 -3.45
N MET A 139 18.96 0.19 -2.27
CA MET A 139 19.83 -0.51 -1.30
C MET A 139 20.33 -1.87 -1.81
N THR A 140 19.60 -2.54 -2.70
CA THR A 140 20.02 -3.82 -3.31
C THR A 140 20.88 -3.64 -4.56
N GLY A 141 21.19 -2.40 -4.94
CA GLY A 141 22.00 -2.10 -6.14
C GLY A 141 21.27 -2.26 -7.47
N ARG A 142 19.99 -2.67 -7.46
CA ARG A 142 19.20 -2.88 -8.69
C ARG A 142 18.88 -1.58 -9.44
N LEU A 143 18.89 -0.43 -8.77
CA LEU A 143 18.72 0.90 -9.36
C LEU A 143 19.99 1.73 -9.38
N SER A 144 21.14 1.24 -8.87
CA SER A 144 22.40 1.94 -8.89
C SER A 144 23.19 1.57 -10.15
N LYS A 145 23.06 2.37 -11.20
CA LYS A 145 24.06 2.43 -12.28
C LYS A 145 25.30 3.17 -11.77
N ARG A 146 26.09 2.59 -10.87
CA ARG A 146 27.47 3.03 -10.70
C ARG A 146 28.30 2.39 -11.80
N PRO A 147 28.94 3.17 -12.71
CA PRO A 147 29.96 2.63 -13.59
C PRO A 147 31.06 2.05 -12.68
N ARG A 148 31.42 0.78 -12.87
CA ARG A 148 32.66 0.22 -12.30
C ARG A 148 33.79 1.10 -12.83
N ARG A 149 34.35 1.98 -11.99
CA ARG A 149 35.66 2.56 -12.24
C ARG A 149 36.63 1.36 -12.34
N ARG A 150 37.01 1.01 -13.56
CA ARG A 150 38.20 0.19 -13.78
C ARG A 150 39.36 1.00 -13.21
N LEU A 151 39.89 0.55 -12.08
CA LEU A 151 41.24 0.92 -11.67
C LEU A 151 42.15 0.33 -12.75
N GLN A 152 42.55 1.17 -13.69
CA GLN A 152 43.73 0.89 -14.53
C GLN A 152 44.93 1.17 -13.61
N LEU A 153 45.62 0.09 -13.22
CA LEU A 153 46.99 0.12 -12.73
C LEU A 153 47.92 0.20 -13.92
#